data_6823936b403af469a0b0f57a8626dc35
#
_entry.id   6823936b403af469a0b0f57a8626dc35
#
_cell.length_a   1.000
_cell.length_b   1.000
_cell.length_c   1.000
_cell.angle_alpha   90.00
_cell.angle_beta   90.00
_cell.angle_gamma   90.00
#
_symmetry.space_group_name_H-M   'P 1'
#
loop_
_entity.id
_entity.type
_entity.pdbx_description
1 polymer ?
#
loop_
_entity_poly.entity_id
_entity_poly.type
_entity_poly.pdbx_seq_one_letter_code
_entity_poly.pdbx_strand_id
1 'polypeptide(L)'
;MKATVNGTAQDISFEKVAKNDWREAVIKATLRAGTNTLILQNSGTITMTIDQVIYEPVGTPAEKFKVKVREADFGHVIADVDSAVAGQTVHLTITPEDGYGIKALKVVSSIFFTQGKTIPVEKGATEASFVMPDDNVTIQPVFYDMAAVYSLDFTDVAAGAHPVGWRTNDGSNRDYPSSGNTSGPRTFAGLIGYQGKALYWRTNYAEYGRLANYKLNLQPGKYQLIYVTAAWKGAPTYQANILNSSGTSIKSSVVHTAKPNIEGNAAGDISSAVRNTLDFEVTTKGNYIIQFKESGSGMQEFLLAECRIRDLSQVTGITTVHATNRWPQGIYSPAGVHRKSLQHGLNIVVDADGNTKKVMIR
;
A
#
# COMPACT_ATOMS: atom_id res chain seq x y z
N MET A 1 -35.78 42.34 23.60
CA MET A 1 -34.44 42.83 24.01
C MET A 1 -33.52 42.80 22.80
N LYS A 2 -32.59 43.70 22.74
CA LYS A 2 -31.59 43.76 21.70
C LYS A 2 -30.20 43.53 22.29
N ALA A 3 -29.46 42.60 21.73
CA ALA A 3 -28.06 42.41 22.08
C ALA A 3 -27.18 42.93 20.93
N THR A 4 -26.18 43.70 21.26
CA THR A 4 -25.24 44.22 20.29
C THR A 4 -23.83 43.78 20.68
N VAL A 5 -23.16 43.03 19.84
CA VAL A 5 -21.75 42.59 20.06
C VAL A 5 -20.87 43.27 19.02
N ASN A 6 -19.93 44.08 19.49
CA ASN A 6 -18.99 44.84 18.64
C ASN A 6 -19.70 45.66 17.52
N GLY A 7 -20.87 46.21 17.82
CA GLY A 7 -21.67 46.99 16.85
C GLY A 7 -22.66 46.17 16.01
N THR A 8 -22.60 44.85 16.03
CA THR A 8 -23.58 43.98 15.33
C THR A 8 -24.71 43.65 16.27
N ALA A 9 -25.94 44.03 15.88
CA ALA A 9 -27.12 43.87 16.68
C ALA A 9 -27.91 42.62 16.32
N GLN A 10 -28.44 41.95 17.34
CA GLN A 10 -29.33 40.78 17.22
C GLN A 10 -30.53 40.98 18.14
N ASP A 11 -31.73 40.65 17.64
CA ASP A 11 -32.92 40.69 18.46
C ASP A 11 -33.06 39.40 19.28
N ILE A 12 -33.33 39.56 20.58
CA ILE A 12 -33.60 38.46 21.48
C ILE A 12 -35.05 38.51 21.89
N SER A 13 -35.83 37.48 21.61
CA SER A 13 -37.17 37.29 22.08
C SER A 13 -37.22 36.30 23.23
N PHE A 14 -38.00 36.65 24.27
CA PHE A 14 -38.29 35.72 25.34
C PHE A 14 -39.79 35.42 25.32
N GLU A 15 -40.17 34.19 25.52
CA GLU A 15 -41.57 33.87 25.83
C GLU A 15 -41.96 34.50 27.19
N LYS A 16 -43.21 34.91 27.29
CA LYS A 16 -43.74 35.45 28.52
C LYS A 16 -43.68 34.40 29.62
N VAL A 17 -43.01 34.74 30.73
CA VAL A 17 -42.82 33.86 31.87
C VAL A 17 -43.52 34.41 33.12
N ALA A 18 -43.78 33.54 34.09
CA ALA A 18 -44.31 33.92 35.38
C ALA A 18 -43.30 34.77 36.16
N LYS A 19 -43.78 35.53 37.10
CA LYS A 19 -42.91 36.30 38.03
C LYS A 19 -41.95 35.34 38.74
N ASN A 20 -40.66 35.65 38.77
CA ASN A 20 -39.56 34.87 39.35
C ASN A 20 -39.21 33.61 38.55
N ASP A 21 -39.62 33.50 37.31
CA ASP A 21 -39.19 32.45 36.42
C ASP A 21 -38.05 32.93 35.51
N TRP A 22 -37.03 32.12 35.29
CA TRP A 22 -35.83 32.45 34.53
C TRP A 22 -35.86 31.83 33.14
N ARG A 23 -35.29 32.52 32.18
CA ARG A 23 -35.11 32.03 30.81
C ARG A 23 -33.69 32.31 30.35
N GLU A 24 -33.16 31.37 29.65
CA GLU A 24 -31.86 31.50 28.98
C GLU A 24 -32.06 31.93 27.53
N ALA A 25 -31.21 32.84 27.06
CA ALA A 25 -31.10 33.19 25.66
C ALA A 25 -29.66 33.09 25.20
N VAL A 26 -29.48 32.44 24.06
CA VAL A 26 -28.15 32.23 23.43
C VAL A 26 -28.01 33.18 22.25
N ILE A 27 -26.94 33.95 22.22
CA ILE A 27 -26.53 34.72 21.04
C ILE A 27 -25.19 34.21 20.55
N LYS A 28 -25.04 34.09 19.23
CA LYS A 28 -23.77 33.71 18.60
C LYS A 28 -23.15 34.95 17.98
N ALA A 29 -21.94 35.24 18.34
CA ALA A 29 -21.21 36.40 17.82
C ALA A 29 -19.76 36.09 17.57
N THR A 30 -19.18 36.71 16.54
CA THR A 30 -17.73 36.64 16.30
C THR A 30 -17.01 37.64 17.21
N LEU A 31 -16.11 37.10 18.00
CA LEU A 31 -15.23 37.93 18.84
C LEU A 31 -13.88 38.10 18.15
N ARG A 32 -13.21 39.21 18.39
CA ARG A 32 -11.88 39.54 17.91
C ARG A 32 -10.87 39.52 19.06
N ALA A 33 -9.63 39.38 18.73
CA ALA A 33 -8.57 39.53 19.74
C ALA A 33 -8.64 40.90 20.43
N GLY A 34 -8.49 40.93 21.75
CA GLY A 34 -8.57 42.16 22.57
C GLY A 34 -9.97 42.40 23.12
N THR A 35 -10.31 43.67 23.30
CA THR A 35 -11.56 44.08 23.96
C THR A 35 -12.77 43.91 23.05
N ASN A 36 -13.79 43.22 23.55
CA ASN A 36 -15.10 43.06 22.91
C ASN A 36 -16.14 43.72 23.79
N THR A 37 -17.16 44.29 23.16
CA THR A 37 -18.26 45.00 23.84
C THR A 37 -19.56 44.27 23.60
N LEU A 38 -20.24 43.90 24.69
CA LEU A 38 -21.61 43.38 24.68
C LEU A 38 -22.54 44.44 25.26
N ILE A 39 -23.54 44.90 24.52
CA ILE A 39 -24.56 45.81 24.97
C ILE A 39 -25.89 45.07 24.95
N LEU A 40 -26.56 44.98 26.09
CA LEU A 40 -27.90 44.48 26.22
C LEU A 40 -28.89 45.63 26.40
N GLN A 41 -29.78 45.82 25.48
CA GLN A 41 -30.73 46.92 25.47
C GLN A 41 -32.18 46.39 25.55
N ASN A 42 -32.89 46.81 26.56
CA ASN A 42 -34.30 46.55 26.66
C ASN A 42 -35.05 47.45 25.68
N SER A 43 -35.81 46.87 24.79
CA SER A 43 -36.64 47.59 23.80
C SER A 43 -38.11 47.70 24.20
N GLY A 44 -38.49 47.18 25.37
CA GLY A 44 -39.84 47.16 25.88
C GLY A 44 -40.04 48.03 27.12
N THR A 45 -41.27 48.12 27.59
CA THR A 45 -41.69 48.85 28.80
C THR A 45 -41.59 48.00 30.09
N ILE A 46 -41.18 46.72 29.96
CA ILE A 46 -41.15 45.76 31.06
C ILE A 46 -39.77 45.78 31.71
N THR A 47 -39.73 45.81 33.04
CA THR A 47 -38.48 45.65 33.78
C THR A 47 -37.96 44.24 33.64
N MET A 48 -36.64 44.11 33.35
CA MET A 48 -35.97 42.83 33.19
C MET A 48 -34.77 42.80 34.10
N THR A 49 -34.57 41.69 34.78
CA THR A 49 -33.37 41.42 35.57
C THR A 49 -32.48 40.40 34.84
N ILE A 50 -31.21 40.67 34.79
CA ILE A 50 -30.19 39.76 34.29
C ILE A 50 -29.46 39.20 35.50
N ASP A 51 -29.54 37.90 35.67
CA ASP A 51 -28.84 37.20 36.76
C ASP A 51 -27.42 36.87 36.37
N GLN A 52 -27.22 36.28 35.20
CA GLN A 52 -25.92 35.83 34.78
C GLN A 52 -25.71 36.02 33.27
N VAL A 53 -24.51 36.35 32.88
CA VAL A 53 -24.05 36.30 31.49
C VAL A 53 -22.90 35.31 31.43
N ILE A 54 -23.12 34.19 30.73
CA ILE A 54 -22.11 33.18 30.50
C ILE A 54 -21.53 33.38 29.11
N TYR A 55 -20.24 33.34 29.01
CA TYR A 55 -19.53 33.35 27.74
C TYR A 55 -18.87 31.98 27.50
N GLU A 56 -19.25 31.34 26.41
CA GLU A 56 -18.67 30.09 25.96
C GLU A 56 -18.10 30.27 24.56
N PRO A 57 -16.84 29.93 24.31
CA PRO A 57 -16.29 29.97 22.98
C PRO A 57 -16.98 28.88 22.12
N VAL A 58 -17.77 29.28 21.15
CA VAL A 58 -18.24 28.40 20.10
C VAL A 58 -17.13 28.33 19.06
N GLY A 59 -16.24 27.34 19.17
CA GLY A 59 -15.18 27.15 18.21
C GLY A 59 -15.73 26.96 16.80
N THR A 60 -15.09 27.53 15.81
CA THR A 60 -15.26 27.06 14.44
C THR A 60 -14.99 25.56 14.46
N PRO A 61 -15.83 24.70 13.89
CA PRO A 61 -15.51 23.29 13.79
C PRO A 61 -14.10 23.17 13.23
N ALA A 62 -13.23 22.48 13.92
CA ALA A 62 -11.85 22.30 13.46
C ALA A 62 -11.90 21.65 12.07
N GLU A 63 -11.16 22.21 11.14
CA GLU A 63 -11.09 21.68 9.79
C GLU A 63 -10.61 20.23 9.86
N LYS A 64 -11.32 19.34 9.18
CA LYS A 64 -10.98 17.93 9.09
C LYS A 64 -10.35 17.63 7.74
N PHE A 65 -9.25 16.92 7.80
CA PHE A 65 -8.49 16.44 6.65
C PHE A 65 -8.79 14.95 6.39
N LYS A 66 -8.86 14.58 5.13
CA LYS A 66 -9.19 13.21 4.71
C LYS A 66 -8.04 12.25 5.00
N VAL A 67 -8.40 11.07 5.47
CA VAL A 67 -7.51 9.91 5.62
C VAL A 67 -7.91 8.88 4.57
N LYS A 68 -7.04 8.63 3.61
CA LYS A 68 -7.23 7.59 2.60
C LYS A 68 -6.20 6.49 2.81
N VAL A 69 -6.64 5.24 2.80
CA VAL A 69 -5.75 4.09 2.75
C VAL A 69 -5.76 3.53 1.34
N ARG A 70 -4.58 3.28 0.79
CA ARG A 70 -4.41 2.68 -0.51
C ARG A 70 -4.50 1.16 -0.40
N GLU A 71 -5.11 0.53 -1.38
CA GLU A 71 -5.02 -0.92 -1.56
C GLU A 71 -3.56 -1.33 -1.77
N ALA A 72 -3.19 -2.46 -1.22
CA ALA A 72 -1.86 -3.04 -1.36
C ALA A 72 -1.99 -4.55 -1.57
N ASP A 73 -1.03 -5.12 -2.30
CA ASP A 73 -0.92 -6.57 -2.42
C ASP A 73 -0.49 -7.18 -1.07
N PHE A 74 -0.98 -8.38 -0.78
CA PHE A 74 -0.58 -9.23 0.35
C PHE A 74 -1.03 -8.76 1.73
N GLY A 75 -2.08 -7.97 1.80
CA GLY A 75 -2.68 -7.53 3.04
C GLY A 75 -3.48 -6.25 2.88
N HIS A 76 -4.14 -5.84 3.93
CA HIS A 76 -4.88 -4.59 3.96
C HIS A 76 -4.65 -3.83 5.26
N VAL A 77 -4.90 -2.54 5.20
CA VAL A 77 -4.84 -1.63 6.35
C VAL A 77 -6.13 -0.84 6.40
N ILE A 78 -6.66 -0.67 7.60
CA ILE A 78 -7.88 0.10 7.84
C ILE A 78 -7.54 1.21 8.84
N ALA A 79 -7.94 2.44 8.54
CA ALA A 79 -7.91 3.53 9.49
C ALA A 79 -9.23 3.55 10.31
N ASP A 80 -9.14 3.91 11.57
CA ASP A 80 -10.30 4.03 12.49
C ASP A 80 -11.24 5.18 12.11
N VAL A 81 -10.75 6.14 11.31
CA VAL A 81 -11.51 7.30 10.83
C VAL A 81 -11.18 7.58 9.35
N ASP A 82 -12.14 8.15 8.63
CA ASP A 82 -11.96 8.62 7.24
C ASP A 82 -11.53 10.09 7.14
N SER A 83 -11.59 10.81 8.28
CA SER A 83 -11.15 12.19 8.40
C SER A 83 -10.83 12.55 9.86
N ALA A 84 -9.84 13.39 10.07
CA ALA A 84 -9.35 13.81 11.39
C ALA A 84 -8.94 15.28 11.37
N VAL A 85 -8.96 15.93 12.55
CA VAL A 85 -8.40 17.27 12.71
C VAL A 85 -6.88 17.19 12.85
N ALA A 86 -6.17 18.26 12.48
CA ALA A 86 -4.73 18.34 12.70
C ALA A 86 -4.38 18.11 14.18
N GLY A 87 -3.34 17.31 14.43
CA GLY A 87 -2.93 16.91 15.78
C GLY A 87 -3.69 15.72 16.39
N GLN A 88 -4.79 15.26 15.78
CA GLN A 88 -5.49 14.06 16.23
C GLN A 88 -4.68 12.81 15.90
N THR A 89 -4.64 11.83 16.80
CA THR A 89 -4.06 10.52 16.53
C THR A 89 -5.06 9.69 15.70
N VAL A 90 -4.57 9.11 14.61
CA VAL A 90 -5.29 8.14 13.77
C VAL A 90 -4.69 6.78 14.00
N HIS A 91 -5.55 5.79 14.29
CA HIS A 91 -5.14 4.40 14.49
C HIS A 91 -5.35 3.58 13.23
N LEU A 92 -4.41 2.70 12.97
CA LEU A 92 -4.40 1.82 11.79
C LEU A 92 -4.40 0.37 12.26
N THR A 93 -5.35 -0.40 11.75
CA THR A 93 -5.36 -1.87 11.90
C THR A 93 -4.73 -2.48 10.66
N ILE A 94 -3.75 -3.35 10.85
CA ILE A 94 -2.96 -3.99 9.80
C ILE A 94 -3.30 -5.47 9.77
N THR A 95 -3.73 -5.96 8.62
CA THR A 95 -4.06 -7.37 8.41
C THR A 95 -3.27 -7.91 7.22
N PRO A 96 -2.06 -8.47 7.45
CA PRO A 96 -1.33 -9.17 6.40
C PRO A 96 -2.07 -10.43 5.96
N GLU A 97 -1.87 -10.85 4.71
CA GLU A 97 -2.22 -12.20 4.28
C GLU A 97 -1.29 -13.24 4.91
N ASP A 98 -1.73 -14.51 4.91
CA ASP A 98 -0.95 -15.62 5.47
C ASP A 98 0.44 -15.70 4.81
N GLY A 99 1.48 -15.73 5.63
CA GLY A 99 2.86 -15.76 5.19
C GLY A 99 3.47 -14.40 4.85
N TYR A 100 2.72 -13.32 5.03
CA TYR A 100 3.19 -11.95 4.82
C TYR A 100 3.24 -11.15 6.11
N GLY A 101 4.00 -10.09 6.12
CA GLY A 101 4.10 -9.12 7.22
C GLY A 101 4.17 -7.70 6.69
N ILE A 102 3.89 -6.74 7.55
CA ILE A 102 4.04 -5.34 7.20
C ILE A 102 5.52 -4.93 7.21
N LYS A 103 5.99 -4.32 6.11
CA LYS A 103 7.35 -3.78 5.99
C LYS A 103 7.40 -2.30 6.35
N ALA A 104 6.42 -1.55 5.87
CA ALA A 104 6.36 -0.11 6.09
C ALA A 104 4.95 0.43 5.88
N LEU A 105 4.64 1.52 6.56
CA LEU A 105 3.49 2.37 6.29
C LEU A 105 4.01 3.75 5.93
N LYS A 106 3.72 4.24 4.73
CA LYS A 106 4.09 5.58 4.29
C LYS A 106 2.87 6.48 4.34
N VAL A 107 2.96 7.59 5.07
CA VAL A 107 1.94 8.66 5.08
C VAL A 107 2.38 9.72 4.09
N VAL A 108 1.63 9.88 3.02
CA VAL A 108 1.89 10.88 2.00
C VAL A 108 0.82 11.95 2.09
N SER A 109 1.22 13.19 2.34
CA SER A 109 0.33 14.36 2.32
C SER A 109 0.58 15.19 1.07
N SER A 110 -0.37 16.04 0.70
CA SER A 110 -0.26 16.94 -0.45
C SER A 110 0.87 17.97 -0.30
N ILE A 111 1.17 18.35 0.96
CA ILE A 111 2.26 19.29 1.29
C ILE A 111 3.64 18.63 1.12
N PHE A 112 3.74 17.30 1.27
CA PHE A 112 5.00 16.56 1.20
C PHE A 112 5.11 15.70 -0.06
N PHE A 113 4.90 16.29 -1.22
CA PHE A 113 4.89 15.60 -2.53
C PHE A 113 6.13 14.74 -2.86
N THR A 114 7.24 14.92 -2.15
CA THR A 114 8.50 14.26 -2.50
C THR A 114 8.97 13.20 -1.50
N GLN A 115 8.50 13.22 -0.25
CA GLN A 115 8.95 12.27 0.78
C GLN A 115 7.86 12.04 1.81
N GLY A 116 6.98 11.06 1.56
CA GLY A 116 6.03 10.64 2.58
C GLY A 116 6.75 10.20 3.87
N LYS A 117 6.22 10.61 5.02
CA LYS A 117 6.74 10.17 6.32
C LYS A 117 6.48 8.67 6.50
N THR A 118 7.51 7.90 6.76
CA THR A 118 7.35 6.48 7.12
C THR A 118 7.00 6.38 8.59
N ILE A 119 5.90 5.68 8.89
CA ILE A 119 5.56 5.29 10.26
C ILE A 119 6.43 4.08 10.58
N PRO A 120 7.23 4.10 11.66
CA PRO A 120 7.92 2.91 12.12
C PRO A 120 6.91 1.82 12.47
N VAL A 121 7.09 0.63 11.92
CA VAL A 121 6.30 -0.55 12.26
C VAL A 121 7.26 -1.67 12.63
N GLU A 122 6.97 -2.36 13.72
CA GLU A 122 7.74 -3.53 14.12
C GLU A 122 7.37 -4.73 13.25
N LYS A 123 8.29 -5.69 13.16
CA LYS A 123 8.04 -6.94 12.44
C LYS A 123 6.86 -7.68 13.10
N GLY A 124 5.83 -7.96 12.31
CA GLY A 124 4.61 -8.63 12.79
C GLY A 124 3.59 -7.68 13.45
N ALA A 125 3.78 -6.37 13.35
CA ALA A 125 2.80 -5.41 13.86
C ALA A 125 1.43 -5.60 13.18
N THR A 126 0.38 -5.60 13.98
CA THR A 126 -1.02 -5.62 13.56
C THR A 126 -1.71 -4.27 13.74
N GLU A 127 -1.02 -3.33 14.38
CA GLU A 127 -1.52 -1.99 14.66
C GLU A 127 -0.41 -0.96 14.47
N ALA A 128 -0.80 0.24 14.12
CA ALA A 128 0.07 1.41 14.06
C ALA A 128 -0.75 2.67 14.31
N SER A 129 -0.09 3.81 14.50
CA SER A 129 -0.77 5.10 14.59
C SER A 129 0.11 6.22 14.06
N PHE A 130 -0.52 7.33 13.71
CA PHE A 130 0.18 8.56 13.36
C PHE A 130 -0.63 9.77 13.82
N VAL A 131 0.05 10.90 13.95
CA VAL A 131 -0.60 12.18 14.25
C VAL A 131 -0.96 12.84 12.93
N MET A 132 -2.23 13.21 12.79
CA MET A 132 -2.77 13.84 11.57
C MET A 132 -2.10 15.19 11.33
N PRO A 133 -1.50 15.42 10.16
CA PRO A 133 -1.02 16.74 9.76
C PRO A 133 -2.21 17.67 9.41
N ASP A 134 -1.92 18.93 9.12
CA ASP A 134 -2.88 19.91 8.62
C ASP A 134 -3.13 19.78 7.10
N ASP A 135 -3.21 18.55 6.61
CA ASP A 135 -3.41 18.22 5.20
C ASP A 135 -4.07 16.85 5.03
N ASN A 136 -4.67 16.62 3.87
CA ASN A 136 -5.16 15.30 3.48
C ASN A 136 -4.01 14.31 3.33
N VAL A 137 -4.21 13.09 3.81
CA VAL A 137 -3.18 12.06 3.76
C VAL A 137 -3.63 10.82 2.99
N THR A 138 -2.65 10.16 2.39
CA THR A 138 -2.79 8.83 1.83
C THR A 138 -1.81 7.89 2.50
N ILE A 139 -2.32 6.84 3.13
CA ILE A 139 -1.52 5.76 3.73
C ILE A 139 -1.20 4.76 2.62
N GLN A 140 0.08 4.45 2.47
CA GLN A 140 0.59 3.46 1.50
C GLN A 140 1.22 2.29 2.27
N PRO A 141 0.51 1.17 2.45
CA PRO A 141 1.08 -0.02 3.06
C PRO A 141 2.08 -0.70 2.12
N VAL A 142 3.13 -1.27 2.69
CA VAL A 142 4.08 -2.12 1.99
C VAL A 142 4.24 -3.40 2.78
N PHE A 143 3.77 -4.51 2.23
CA PHE A 143 3.92 -5.83 2.82
C PHE A 143 5.17 -6.55 2.28
N TYR A 144 5.68 -7.50 3.03
CA TYR A 144 6.79 -8.35 2.62
C TYR A 144 6.47 -9.83 2.86
N ASP A 145 7.05 -10.68 2.06
CA ASP A 145 6.96 -12.14 2.20
C ASP A 145 7.90 -12.61 3.32
N MET A 146 7.36 -13.18 4.39
CA MET A 146 8.16 -13.64 5.54
C MET A 146 9.07 -14.81 5.22
N ALA A 147 8.76 -15.61 4.20
CA ALA A 147 9.57 -16.72 3.72
C ALA A 147 10.62 -16.29 2.68
N ALA A 148 10.64 -15.02 2.27
CA ALA A 148 11.59 -14.54 1.29
C ALA A 148 13.00 -14.46 1.89
N VAL A 149 13.92 -15.22 1.29
CA VAL A 149 15.36 -15.14 1.57
C VAL A 149 16.08 -14.15 0.65
N TYR A 150 15.42 -13.75 -0.41
CA TYR A 150 15.84 -12.70 -1.33
C TYR A 150 14.63 -11.97 -1.89
N SER A 151 14.73 -10.66 -2.05
CA SER A 151 13.75 -9.83 -2.75
C SER A 151 14.47 -8.72 -3.52
N LEU A 152 14.04 -8.49 -4.75
CA LEU A 152 14.42 -7.31 -5.52
C LEU A 152 13.83 -6.07 -4.83
N ASP A 153 14.71 -5.20 -4.34
CA ASP A 153 14.33 -4.00 -3.61
C ASP A 153 14.75 -2.74 -4.39
N PHE A 154 13.82 -1.84 -4.56
CA PHE A 154 14.01 -0.56 -5.24
C PHE A 154 14.05 0.63 -4.28
N THR A 155 14.07 0.42 -2.96
CA THR A 155 13.87 1.49 -1.96
C THR A 155 14.89 2.61 -2.15
N ASP A 156 16.17 2.26 -2.27
CA ASP A 156 17.27 3.23 -2.40
C ASP A 156 17.82 3.34 -3.83
N VAL A 157 17.05 2.90 -4.81
CA VAL A 157 17.46 2.92 -6.21
C VAL A 157 16.90 4.15 -6.90
N ALA A 158 17.78 5.04 -7.33
CA ALA A 158 17.40 6.20 -8.11
C ALA A 158 16.86 5.81 -9.50
N ALA A 159 16.02 6.66 -10.07
CA ALA A 159 15.62 6.50 -11.48
C ALA A 159 16.85 6.50 -12.39
N GLY A 160 16.89 5.55 -13.34
CA GLY A 160 18.04 5.36 -14.23
C GLY A 160 19.17 4.49 -13.66
N ALA A 161 19.23 4.27 -12.34
CA ALA A 161 20.17 3.32 -11.72
C ALA A 161 19.61 1.88 -11.73
N HIS A 162 20.37 0.94 -11.20
CA HIS A 162 19.92 -0.45 -11.02
C HIS A 162 20.21 -0.95 -9.61
N PRO A 163 19.41 -1.91 -9.09
CA PRO A 163 19.67 -2.52 -7.79
C PRO A 163 20.99 -3.27 -7.73
N VAL A 164 21.59 -3.30 -6.55
CA VAL A 164 22.88 -3.95 -6.31
C VAL A 164 22.82 -5.44 -6.71
N GLY A 165 23.82 -5.88 -7.46
CA GLY A 165 23.97 -7.26 -7.92
C GLY A 165 23.31 -7.58 -9.26
N TRP A 166 22.43 -6.74 -9.76
CA TRP A 166 21.79 -6.91 -11.06
C TRP A 166 22.66 -6.37 -12.19
N ARG A 167 22.84 -7.16 -13.22
CA ARG A 167 23.69 -6.85 -14.39
C ARG A 167 23.06 -7.41 -15.65
N THR A 168 23.39 -6.80 -16.79
CA THR A 168 23.28 -7.47 -18.07
C THR A 168 24.62 -8.17 -18.33
N ASN A 169 24.58 -9.47 -18.55
CA ASN A 169 25.82 -10.25 -18.65
C ASN A 169 26.37 -10.26 -20.08
N ASP A 170 27.57 -9.73 -20.22
CA ASP A 170 28.43 -9.86 -21.40
C ASP A 170 29.61 -10.81 -21.13
N GLY A 171 29.63 -11.54 -20.01
CA GLY A 171 30.78 -12.33 -19.58
C GLY A 171 31.89 -11.50 -18.95
N SER A 172 31.80 -10.17 -18.99
CA SER A 172 32.69 -9.26 -18.26
C SER A 172 32.06 -8.91 -16.91
N ASN A 173 32.89 -8.73 -15.88
CA ASN A 173 32.43 -8.30 -14.55
C ASN A 173 32.00 -6.81 -14.50
N ARG A 174 31.49 -6.26 -15.57
CA ARG A 174 31.09 -4.85 -15.63
C ARG A 174 29.72 -4.63 -15.03
N ASP A 175 29.65 -3.80 -14.01
CA ASP A 175 28.39 -3.23 -13.57
C ASP A 175 27.92 -2.20 -14.61
N TYR A 176 26.81 -2.45 -15.29
CA TYR A 176 26.21 -1.46 -16.19
C TYR A 176 25.17 -0.63 -15.40
N PRO A 177 25.04 0.67 -15.71
CA PRO A 177 25.57 1.30 -16.91
C PRO A 177 26.97 1.86 -16.71
N SER A 178 27.94 1.45 -17.53
CA SER A 178 29.08 2.31 -17.77
C SER A 178 28.57 3.58 -18.43
N SER A 179 29.11 4.74 -18.05
CA SER A 179 28.74 6.03 -18.60
C SER A 179 28.65 5.97 -20.13
N GLY A 180 27.48 6.26 -20.68
CA GLY A 180 27.24 6.30 -22.12
C GLY A 180 26.53 5.08 -22.73
N ASN A 181 26.36 3.96 -22.03
CA ASN A 181 25.60 2.81 -22.53
C ASN A 181 24.16 2.83 -22.06
N THR A 182 23.23 3.10 -22.99
CA THR A 182 21.78 3.15 -22.73
C THR A 182 21.13 1.76 -22.70
N SER A 183 21.89 0.67 -22.86
CA SER A 183 21.40 -0.70 -23.02
C SER A 183 21.43 -1.50 -21.71
N GLY A 184 22.05 -1.00 -20.64
CA GLY A 184 22.13 -1.66 -19.34
C GLY A 184 20.80 -1.67 -18.58
N PRO A 185 20.69 -2.49 -17.52
CA PRO A 185 19.51 -2.50 -16.69
C PRO A 185 19.38 -1.15 -15.98
N ARG A 186 18.17 -0.60 -15.96
CA ARG A 186 17.87 0.66 -15.29
C ARG A 186 16.47 0.66 -14.72
N THR A 187 16.31 1.37 -13.62
CA THR A 187 15.05 1.45 -12.92
C THR A 187 14.17 2.54 -13.51
N PHE A 188 12.95 2.18 -13.82
CA PHE A 188 11.87 3.09 -14.20
C PHE A 188 10.83 3.20 -13.10
N ALA A 189 10.29 4.39 -12.95
CA ALA A 189 9.14 4.71 -12.08
C ALA A 189 8.07 5.42 -12.91
N GLY A 190 6.87 5.53 -12.36
CA GLY A 190 5.76 6.18 -13.05
C GLY A 190 5.24 5.40 -14.26
N LEU A 191 5.37 4.08 -14.21
CA LEU A 191 4.90 3.17 -15.26
C LEU A 191 3.37 3.13 -15.27
N ILE A 192 2.78 3.05 -16.46
CA ILE A 192 1.32 2.92 -16.62
C ILE A 192 0.87 1.59 -16.01
N GLY A 193 -0.20 1.63 -15.23
CA GLY A 193 -0.78 0.44 -14.57
C GLY A 193 0.05 -0.11 -13.40
N TYR A 194 1.12 0.58 -12.99
CA TYR A 194 1.96 0.15 -11.89
C TYR A 194 2.51 1.31 -11.08
N GLN A 195 2.40 1.21 -9.78
CA GLN A 195 2.80 2.28 -8.88
C GLN A 195 4.19 2.08 -8.28
N GLY A 196 4.78 0.91 -8.49
CA GLY A 196 6.15 0.60 -8.10
C GLY A 196 7.18 1.06 -9.12
N LYS A 197 8.41 0.59 -8.90
CA LYS A 197 9.51 0.71 -9.84
C LYS A 197 9.71 -0.65 -10.51
N ALA A 198 10.20 -0.66 -11.74
CA ALA A 198 10.58 -1.88 -12.44
C ALA A 198 11.97 -1.75 -13.06
N LEU A 199 12.67 -2.87 -13.15
CA LEU A 199 13.96 -2.96 -13.76
C LEU A 199 13.79 -3.27 -15.25
N TYR A 200 14.19 -2.34 -16.09
CA TYR A 200 14.18 -2.47 -17.54
C TYR A 200 15.49 -3.08 -18.02
N TRP A 201 15.42 -4.02 -18.97
CA TRP A 201 16.57 -4.44 -19.74
C TRP A 201 16.21 -4.64 -21.21
N ARG A 202 17.21 -4.53 -22.05
CA ARG A 202 17.10 -4.64 -23.51
C ARG A 202 18.18 -5.57 -24.04
N THR A 203 17.84 -6.37 -25.03
CA THR A 203 18.69 -7.39 -25.60
C THR A 203 18.91 -7.07 -27.09
N ASN A 204 19.68 -6.10 -27.47
CA ASN A 204 19.93 -5.84 -28.88
C ASN A 204 21.32 -6.31 -29.40
N TYR A 205 22.10 -6.92 -28.51
CA TYR A 205 23.38 -7.54 -28.83
C TYR A 205 23.51 -8.87 -28.11
N ALA A 206 24.18 -9.84 -28.70
CA ALA A 206 24.34 -11.18 -28.12
C ALA A 206 24.94 -11.17 -26.69
N GLU A 207 25.72 -10.15 -26.38
CA GLU A 207 26.33 -9.91 -25.08
C GLU A 207 25.35 -9.41 -24.00
N TYR A 208 24.19 -8.87 -24.40
CA TYR A 208 23.19 -8.28 -23.49
C TYR A 208 21.93 -9.14 -23.32
N GLY A 209 21.88 -10.31 -23.91
CA GLY A 209 20.70 -11.18 -23.92
C GLY A 209 20.27 -11.73 -22.56
N ARG A 210 20.83 -11.20 -21.47
CA ARG A 210 20.55 -11.69 -20.10
C ARG A 210 20.51 -10.57 -19.10
N LEU A 211 19.55 -10.66 -18.19
CA LEU A 211 19.52 -9.92 -16.94
C LEU A 211 19.79 -10.89 -15.80
N ALA A 212 20.78 -10.65 -14.96
CA ALA A 212 21.13 -11.58 -13.90
C ALA A 212 21.48 -10.88 -12.59
N ASN A 213 21.16 -11.55 -11.47
CA ASN A 213 21.62 -11.20 -10.13
C ASN A 213 22.65 -12.23 -9.65
N TYR A 214 23.83 -11.75 -9.27
CA TYR A 214 24.97 -12.56 -8.86
C TYR A 214 25.22 -12.58 -7.34
N LYS A 215 24.32 -12.01 -6.55
CA LYS A 215 24.48 -11.87 -5.09
C LYS A 215 23.48 -12.70 -4.28
N LEU A 216 23.14 -13.87 -4.77
CA LEU A 216 22.27 -14.80 -4.09
C LEU A 216 23.07 -15.88 -3.39
N ASN A 217 23.05 -15.91 -2.05
CA ASN A 217 23.68 -16.97 -1.27
C ASN A 217 22.60 -17.84 -0.63
N LEU A 218 22.56 -19.13 -0.95
CA LEU A 218 21.55 -20.07 -0.48
C LEU A 218 22.17 -21.24 0.30
N GLN A 219 21.42 -21.75 1.28
CA GLN A 219 21.67 -23.00 1.98
C GLN A 219 21.02 -24.17 1.19
N PRO A 220 21.41 -25.43 1.47
CA PRO A 220 20.64 -26.58 0.97
C PRO A 220 19.17 -26.46 1.38
N GLY A 221 18.25 -26.67 0.43
CA GLY A 221 16.82 -26.53 0.67
C GLY A 221 15.98 -26.47 -0.60
N LYS A 222 14.67 -26.39 -0.44
CA LYS A 222 13.70 -26.21 -1.51
C LYS A 222 13.25 -24.76 -1.55
N TYR A 223 13.26 -24.20 -2.72
CA TYR A 223 13.01 -22.78 -2.93
C TYR A 223 12.02 -22.57 -4.08
N GLN A 224 11.40 -21.40 -4.08
CA GLN A 224 10.56 -20.93 -5.18
C GLN A 224 11.01 -19.53 -5.60
N LEU A 225 11.39 -19.39 -6.85
CA LEU A 225 11.54 -18.08 -7.49
C LEU A 225 10.16 -17.59 -7.91
N ILE A 226 9.79 -16.38 -7.47
CA ILE A 226 8.59 -15.67 -7.90
C ILE A 226 9.05 -14.41 -8.63
N TYR A 227 8.48 -14.15 -9.80
CA TYR A 227 8.84 -12.98 -10.59
C TYR A 227 7.67 -12.46 -11.40
N VAL A 228 7.64 -11.14 -11.58
CA VAL A 228 6.64 -10.42 -12.35
C VAL A 228 7.33 -9.70 -13.49
N THR A 229 6.95 -10.04 -14.70
CA THR A 229 7.52 -9.47 -15.92
C THR A 229 6.44 -8.89 -16.81
N ALA A 230 6.81 -7.88 -17.59
CA ALA A 230 6.00 -7.31 -18.64
C ALA A 230 6.88 -6.99 -19.86
N ALA A 231 6.28 -6.79 -21.01
CA ALA A 231 6.97 -6.23 -22.15
C ALA A 231 7.09 -4.71 -21.98
N TRP A 232 8.28 -4.17 -22.26
CA TRP A 232 8.40 -2.74 -22.49
C TRP A 232 7.83 -2.38 -23.86
N LYS A 233 8.17 -3.19 -24.85
CA LYS A 233 7.70 -3.04 -26.23
C LYS A 233 7.71 -4.40 -26.93
N GLY A 234 6.71 -4.62 -27.81
CA GLY A 234 6.58 -5.89 -28.53
C GLY A 234 6.14 -7.05 -27.63
N ALA A 235 6.49 -8.25 -28.00
CA ALA A 235 6.17 -9.50 -27.29
C ALA A 235 7.45 -10.32 -27.04
N PRO A 236 8.34 -9.84 -26.17
CA PRO A 236 9.62 -10.48 -25.91
C PRO A 236 9.45 -11.86 -25.29
N THR A 237 10.34 -12.78 -25.68
CA THR A 237 10.41 -14.13 -25.14
C THR A 237 11.65 -14.33 -24.28
N TYR A 238 11.48 -15.01 -23.16
CA TYR A 238 12.58 -15.22 -22.21
C TYR A 238 12.38 -16.52 -21.41
N GLN A 239 13.46 -16.94 -20.77
CA GLN A 239 13.51 -18.06 -19.84
C GLN A 239 14.15 -17.62 -18.53
N ALA A 240 13.52 -17.94 -17.41
CA ALA A 240 14.09 -17.74 -16.08
C ALA A 240 14.94 -18.95 -15.69
N ASN A 241 16.15 -18.73 -15.19
CA ASN A 241 17.09 -19.76 -14.81
C ASN A 241 17.65 -19.51 -13.41
N ILE A 242 17.89 -20.57 -12.68
CA ILE A 242 18.76 -20.57 -11.50
C ILE A 242 20.04 -21.30 -11.88
N LEU A 243 21.17 -20.60 -11.76
CA LEU A 243 22.48 -21.14 -12.07
C LEU A 243 23.32 -21.28 -10.79
N ASN A 244 24.22 -22.22 -10.77
CA ASN A 244 25.27 -22.27 -9.74
C ASN A 244 26.37 -21.22 -10.00
N SER A 245 27.36 -21.13 -9.13
CA SER A 245 28.46 -20.17 -9.24
C SER A 245 29.33 -20.34 -10.48
N SER A 246 29.37 -21.54 -11.08
CA SER A 246 30.07 -21.80 -12.34
C SER A 246 29.23 -21.45 -13.59
N GLY A 247 28.02 -20.95 -13.41
CA GLY A 247 27.12 -20.60 -14.53
C GLY A 247 26.33 -21.77 -15.11
N THR A 248 26.38 -22.95 -14.48
CA THR A 248 25.62 -24.12 -14.88
C THR A 248 24.18 -24.00 -14.35
N SER A 249 23.19 -24.19 -15.23
CA SER A 249 21.78 -24.18 -14.82
C SER A 249 21.43 -25.38 -13.95
N ILE A 250 20.89 -25.13 -12.77
CA ILE A 250 20.30 -26.15 -11.90
C ILE A 250 18.80 -26.27 -12.11
N LYS A 251 18.15 -25.19 -12.58
CA LYS A 251 16.74 -25.18 -12.93
C LYS A 251 16.44 -24.09 -13.95
N SER A 252 15.55 -24.40 -14.88
CA SER A 252 15.02 -23.46 -15.87
C SER A 252 13.51 -23.51 -15.92
N SER A 253 12.87 -22.40 -16.18
CA SER A 253 11.45 -22.34 -16.51
C SER A 253 11.19 -22.84 -17.94
N VAL A 254 9.94 -22.97 -18.31
CA VAL A 254 9.56 -22.95 -19.73
C VAL A 254 9.90 -21.58 -20.34
N VAL A 255 9.92 -21.50 -21.66
CA VAL A 255 10.02 -20.20 -22.34
C VAL A 255 8.71 -19.46 -22.16
N HIS A 256 8.79 -18.24 -21.66
CA HIS A 256 7.66 -17.33 -21.51
C HIS A 256 7.67 -16.28 -22.59
N THR A 257 6.49 -15.87 -22.99
CA THR A 257 6.29 -14.65 -23.79
C THR A 257 5.69 -13.60 -22.90
N ALA A 258 6.40 -12.49 -22.71
CA ALA A 258 5.84 -11.35 -22.01
C ALA A 258 4.72 -10.75 -22.86
N LYS A 259 3.53 -10.60 -22.28
CA LYS A 259 2.40 -10.03 -23.00
C LYS A 259 2.72 -8.58 -23.39
N PRO A 260 2.45 -8.19 -24.64
CA PRO A 260 2.53 -6.80 -25.05
C PRO A 260 1.53 -5.99 -24.20
N ASN A 261 1.80 -4.71 -24.04
CA ASN A 261 0.84 -3.85 -23.37
C ASN A 261 -0.50 -3.82 -24.13
N ILE A 262 -1.59 -3.63 -23.39
CA ILE A 262 -2.97 -3.77 -23.90
C ILE A 262 -3.29 -2.72 -24.97
N GLU A 263 -2.67 -1.55 -24.90
CA GLU A 263 -2.93 -0.41 -25.79
C GLU A 263 -1.95 -0.29 -26.95
N GLY A 264 -1.19 -1.35 -27.18
CA GLY A 264 -0.51 -1.56 -28.46
C GLY A 264 0.70 -0.72 -28.73
N ASN A 265 1.24 0.17 -27.89
CA ASN A 265 2.52 0.86 -28.19
C ASN A 265 3.04 1.85 -27.13
N ALA A 266 2.39 2.04 -26.01
CA ALA A 266 2.93 2.91 -24.97
C ALA A 266 4.03 2.18 -24.19
N ALA A 267 5.28 2.50 -24.45
CA ALA A 267 6.40 2.01 -23.66
C ALA A 267 6.18 2.31 -22.16
N GLY A 268 6.49 1.34 -21.31
CA GLY A 268 6.34 1.50 -19.86
C GLY A 268 4.95 1.20 -19.28
N ASP A 269 4.06 0.62 -20.06
CA ASP A 269 2.80 0.06 -19.55
C ASP A 269 3.03 -1.36 -19.05
N ILE A 270 2.76 -1.60 -17.77
CA ILE A 270 2.87 -2.92 -17.17
C ILE A 270 1.54 -3.46 -16.62
N SER A 271 0.42 -2.90 -17.06
CA SER A 271 -0.91 -3.41 -16.73
C SER A 271 -1.13 -4.86 -17.15
N SER A 272 -0.40 -5.33 -18.15
CA SER A 272 -0.37 -6.72 -18.63
C SER A 272 0.68 -7.60 -17.96
N ALA A 273 1.33 -7.14 -16.89
CA ALA A 273 2.35 -7.92 -16.20
C ALA A 273 1.81 -9.27 -15.71
N VAL A 274 2.63 -10.31 -15.83
CA VAL A 274 2.29 -11.67 -15.43
C VAL A 274 3.25 -12.12 -14.35
N ARG A 275 2.67 -12.68 -13.27
CA ARG A 275 3.42 -13.36 -12.21
C ARG A 275 3.67 -14.81 -12.58
N ASN A 276 4.91 -15.22 -12.49
CA ASN A 276 5.35 -16.60 -12.74
C ASN A 276 6.11 -17.13 -11.52
N THR A 277 6.18 -18.46 -11.42
CA THR A 277 6.93 -19.16 -10.37
C THR A 277 7.82 -20.23 -10.95
N LEU A 278 8.93 -20.52 -10.26
CA LEU A 278 9.85 -21.60 -10.61
C LEU A 278 10.37 -22.25 -9.31
N ASP A 279 9.92 -23.48 -9.06
CA ASP A 279 10.39 -24.29 -7.94
C ASP A 279 11.74 -24.91 -8.28
N PHE A 280 12.70 -24.88 -7.33
CA PHE A 280 14.03 -25.45 -7.47
C PHE A 280 14.57 -25.96 -6.15
N GLU A 281 15.58 -26.80 -6.21
CA GLU A 281 16.26 -27.36 -5.06
C GLU A 281 17.74 -27.01 -5.11
N VAL A 282 18.27 -26.62 -3.96
CA VAL A 282 19.69 -26.36 -3.72
C VAL A 282 20.22 -27.50 -2.86
N THR A 283 21.24 -28.20 -3.35
CA THR A 283 21.85 -29.32 -2.64
C THR A 283 23.15 -28.94 -1.91
N THR A 284 23.76 -27.84 -2.29
CA THR A 284 25.02 -27.38 -1.73
C THR A 284 24.96 -25.91 -1.38
N LYS A 285 25.39 -25.55 -0.15
CA LYS A 285 25.56 -24.14 0.23
C LYS A 285 26.48 -23.41 -0.73
N GLY A 286 26.06 -22.26 -1.20
CA GLY A 286 26.89 -21.46 -2.10
C GLY A 286 26.20 -20.25 -2.70
N ASN A 287 26.93 -19.64 -3.64
CA ASN A 287 26.41 -18.54 -4.43
C ASN A 287 25.67 -19.09 -5.65
N TYR A 288 24.52 -18.52 -5.91
CA TYR A 288 23.67 -18.85 -7.04
C TYR A 288 23.34 -17.57 -7.83
N ILE A 289 22.87 -17.77 -9.05
CA ILE A 289 22.58 -16.68 -9.97
C ILE A 289 21.11 -16.81 -10.40
N ILE A 290 20.33 -15.75 -10.23
CA ILE A 290 19.05 -15.61 -10.89
C ILE A 290 19.32 -15.02 -12.26
N GLN A 291 18.87 -15.67 -13.33
CA GLN A 291 19.07 -15.18 -14.68
C GLN A 291 17.76 -15.20 -15.47
N PHE A 292 17.46 -14.10 -16.14
CA PHE A 292 16.46 -14.02 -17.19
C PHE A 292 17.20 -13.91 -18.52
N LYS A 293 17.05 -14.95 -19.36
CA LYS A 293 17.74 -15.06 -20.64
C LYS A 293 16.72 -14.94 -21.75
N GLU A 294 17.00 -14.14 -22.76
CA GLU A 294 16.16 -14.09 -23.96
C GLU A 294 16.11 -15.45 -24.68
N SER A 295 15.00 -15.71 -25.35
CA SER A 295 14.80 -16.90 -26.17
C SER A 295 14.40 -16.57 -27.62
N GLY A 296 14.20 -15.29 -27.92
CA GLY A 296 13.87 -14.79 -29.24
C GLY A 296 15.08 -14.26 -30.01
N SER A 297 14.82 -13.80 -31.20
CA SER A 297 15.80 -13.11 -32.05
C SER A 297 15.50 -11.61 -32.11
N GLY A 298 16.52 -10.78 -32.34
CA GLY A 298 16.38 -9.35 -32.45
C GLY A 298 16.30 -8.64 -31.09
N MET A 299 15.90 -7.38 -31.11
CA MET A 299 15.82 -6.57 -29.91
C MET A 299 14.57 -6.95 -29.10
N GLN A 300 14.80 -7.35 -27.86
CA GLN A 300 13.77 -7.68 -26.88
C GLN A 300 13.82 -6.63 -25.76
N GLU A 301 12.68 -6.14 -25.33
CA GLU A 301 12.59 -5.10 -24.28
C GLU A 301 11.63 -5.54 -23.18
N PHE A 302 12.14 -5.64 -21.97
CA PHE A 302 11.48 -6.24 -20.80
C PHE A 302 11.42 -5.30 -19.62
N LEU A 303 10.45 -5.54 -18.77
CA LEU A 303 10.36 -5.01 -17.41
C LEU A 303 10.31 -6.16 -16.41
N LEU A 304 11.12 -6.08 -15.36
CA LEU A 304 11.05 -6.93 -14.18
C LEU A 304 10.56 -6.08 -13.01
N ALA A 305 9.32 -6.28 -12.63
CA ALA A 305 8.65 -5.51 -11.58
C ALA A 305 8.84 -6.13 -10.19
N GLU A 306 8.92 -7.46 -10.12
CA GLU A 306 9.12 -8.22 -8.89
C GLU A 306 10.07 -9.39 -9.17
N CYS A 307 10.95 -9.67 -8.22
CA CYS A 307 11.74 -10.90 -8.20
C CYS A 307 12.08 -11.23 -6.75
N ARG A 308 11.66 -12.40 -6.28
CA ARG A 308 11.97 -12.87 -4.94
C ARG A 308 12.18 -14.38 -4.91
N ILE A 309 12.95 -14.85 -3.93
CA ILE A 309 13.12 -16.26 -3.63
C ILE A 309 12.54 -16.54 -2.26
N ARG A 310 11.60 -17.47 -2.20
CA ARG A 310 11.03 -18.02 -0.97
C ARG A 310 11.74 -19.30 -0.59
N ASP A 311 12.02 -19.45 0.70
CA ASP A 311 12.39 -20.74 1.27
C ASP A 311 11.10 -21.53 1.56
N LEU A 312 10.89 -22.62 0.85
CA LEU A 312 9.69 -23.44 0.97
C LEU A 312 9.61 -24.19 2.32
N SER A 313 10.72 -24.32 3.04
CA SER A 313 10.68 -24.82 4.41
C SER A 313 10.07 -23.84 5.41
N GLN A 314 10.13 -22.55 5.10
CA GLN A 314 9.51 -21.48 5.88
C GLN A 314 8.04 -21.25 5.50
N VAL A 315 7.61 -21.78 4.36
CA VAL A 315 6.21 -21.74 3.87
C VAL A 315 5.34 -22.80 4.57
N THR A 316 5.86 -23.54 5.54
CA THR A 316 5.08 -24.44 6.39
C THR A 316 4.04 -23.74 7.28
N GLY A 317 3.57 -22.65 6.86
CA GLY A 317 2.46 -21.92 7.44
C GLY A 317 1.11 -22.16 6.79
N ILE A 318 0.80 -23.39 6.38
CA ILE A 318 -0.39 -23.97 6.94
C ILE A 318 0.11 -24.44 8.32
N THR A 319 0.30 -23.53 9.27
CA THR A 319 0.07 -23.88 10.66
C THR A 319 -1.22 -24.64 10.60
N THR A 320 -1.14 -25.92 10.88
CA THR A 320 -2.30 -26.70 11.32
C THR A 320 -3.06 -25.72 12.18
N VAL A 321 -4.18 -25.21 11.67
CA VAL A 321 -5.07 -24.36 12.45
C VAL A 321 -5.31 -25.26 13.63
N HIS A 322 -4.68 -24.92 14.76
CA HIS A 322 -4.96 -25.61 16.00
C HIS A 322 -6.48 -25.53 16.10
N ALA A 323 -7.12 -26.67 16.25
CA ALA A 323 -8.56 -26.89 16.17
C ALA A 323 -9.42 -26.06 17.15
N THR A 324 -8.86 -25.00 17.70
CA THR A 324 -9.50 -24.03 18.60
C THR A 324 -10.09 -22.82 17.89
N ASN A 325 -9.74 -22.57 16.60
CA ASN A 325 -10.38 -21.54 15.78
C ASN A 325 -11.11 -22.17 14.59
N ARG A 326 -12.09 -23.05 14.89
CA ARG A 326 -13.07 -23.41 13.86
C ARG A 326 -13.82 -22.15 13.49
N TRP A 327 -13.87 -21.85 12.20
CA TRP A 327 -14.78 -20.84 11.72
C TRP A 327 -16.17 -21.19 12.21
N PRO A 328 -16.90 -20.25 12.81
CA PRO A 328 -18.29 -20.52 13.20
C PRO A 328 -19.06 -21.06 12.01
N GLN A 329 -20.00 -21.97 12.29
CA GLN A 329 -20.93 -22.42 11.24
C GLN A 329 -21.52 -21.20 10.52
N GLY A 330 -21.49 -21.19 9.20
CA GLY A 330 -22.00 -20.07 8.45
C GLY A 330 -21.61 -20.04 6.97
N ILE A 331 -21.99 -18.99 6.32
CA ILE A 331 -21.69 -18.71 4.92
C ILE A 331 -20.68 -17.58 4.87
N TYR A 332 -19.62 -17.75 4.10
CA TYR A 332 -18.54 -16.78 4.00
C TYR A 332 -18.25 -16.44 2.53
N SER A 333 -17.80 -15.23 2.30
CA SER A 333 -17.18 -14.88 1.01
C SER A 333 -15.83 -15.56 0.85
N PRO A 334 -15.24 -15.62 -0.34
CA PRO A 334 -13.86 -16.07 -0.55
C PRO A 334 -12.83 -15.27 0.26
N ALA A 335 -13.14 -14.04 0.63
CA ALA A 335 -12.33 -13.17 1.48
C ALA A 335 -12.60 -13.36 2.99
N GLY A 336 -13.37 -14.39 3.39
CA GLY A 336 -13.64 -14.71 4.79
C GLY A 336 -14.71 -13.86 5.48
N VAL A 337 -15.42 -13.02 4.76
CA VAL A 337 -16.50 -12.19 5.34
C VAL A 337 -17.75 -13.04 5.56
N HIS A 338 -18.23 -13.10 6.80
CA HIS A 338 -19.47 -13.82 7.16
C HIS A 338 -20.70 -13.20 6.45
N ARG A 339 -21.57 -14.03 5.90
CA ARG A 339 -22.77 -13.64 5.17
C ARG A 339 -24.02 -14.30 5.75
N LYS A 340 -25.14 -13.61 5.68
CA LYS A 340 -26.44 -14.13 6.14
C LYS A 340 -27.06 -15.11 5.16
N SER A 341 -26.68 -15.06 3.89
CA SER A 341 -27.21 -15.92 2.81
C SER A 341 -26.18 -16.12 1.70
N LEU A 342 -26.39 -17.14 0.88
CA LEU A 342 -25.61 -17.36 -0.34
C LEU A 342 -25.80 -16.18 -1.29
N GLN A 343 -24.71 -15.70 -1.86
CA GLN A 343 -24.68 -14.60 -2.81
C GLN A 343 -24.26 -15.13 -4.19
N HIS A 344 -24.59 -14.37 -5.23
CA HIS A 344 -24.07 -14.64 -6.59
C HIS A 344 -22.53 -14.75 -6.57
N GLY A 345 -22.00 -15.74 -7.25
CA GLY A 345 -20.59 -16.06 -7.26
C GLY A 345 -20.19 -17.13 -6.24
N LEU A 346 -18.91 -17.20 -5.89
CA LEU A 346 -18.34 -18.22 -4.98
C LEU A 346 -18.66 -17.89 -3.52
N ASN A 347 -19.19 -18.89 -2.80
CA ASN A 347 -19.42 -18.86 -1.36
C ASN A 347 -18.67 -20.04 -0.70
N ILE A 348 -18.21 -19.84 0.53
CA ILE A 348 -17.64 -20.88 1.38
C ILE A 348 -18.66 -21.16 2.49
N VAL A 349 -19.17 -22.37 2.55
CA VAL A 349 -20.12 -22.81 3.58
C VAL A 349 -19.36 -23.65 4.59
N VAL A 350 -19.45 -23.29 5.86
CA VAL A 350 -18.89 -24.05 7.00
C VAL A 350 -20.04 -24.72 7.71
N ASP A 351 -19.99 -26.04 7.86
CA ASP A 351 -21.01 -26.81 8.58
C ASP A 351 -20.74 -26.83 10.10
N ALA A 352 -21.63 -27.49 10.86
CA ALA A 352 -21.53 -27.59 12.31
C ALA A 352 -20.27 -28.36 12.77
N ASP A 353 -19.72 -29.23 11.93
CA ASP A 353 -18.52 -30.02 12.23
C ASP A 353 -17.23 -29.29 11.83
N GLY A 354 -17.37 -28.06 11.23
CA GLY A 354 -16.26 -27.25 10.77
C GLY A 354 -15.72 -27.63 9.39
N ASN A 355 -16.42 -28.51 8.64
CA ASN A 355 -16.05 -28.83 7.27
C ASN A 355 -16.43 -27.67 6.34
N THR A 356 -15.63 -27.44 5.32
CA THR A 356 -15.87 -26.36 4.38
C THR A 356 -16.29 -26.90 3.00
N LYS A 357 -17.30 -26.26 2.40
CA LYS A 357 -17.78 -26.56 1.06
C LYS A 357 -17.80 -25.29 0.23
N LYS A 358 -17.25 -25.35 -0.99
CA LYS A 358 -17.36 -24.27 -1.97
C LYS A 358 -18.68 -24.40 -2.72
N VAL A 359 -19.49 -23.33 -2.74
CA VAL A 359 -20.80 -23.27 -3.40
C VAL A 359 -20.78 -22.10 -4.39
N MET A 360 -21.02 -22.40 -5.65
CA MET A 360 -21.14 -21.38 -6.70
C MET A 360 -22.63 -21.14 -6.97
N ILE A 361 -23.07 -19.90 -6.80
CA ILE A 361 -24.42 -19.44 -7.18
C ILE A 361 -24.30 -18.67 -8.50
N ARG A 362 -25.04 -19.14 -9.47
CA ARG A 362 -25.12 -18.55 -10.81
C ARG A 362 -26.26 -17.54 -10.90
#